data_64660e5a06ac0f507285c897ba918937
#
_entry.id   64660e5a06ac0f507285c897ba918937
#
_cell.length_a   1.000
_cell.length_b   1.000
_cell.length_c   1.000
_cell.angle_alpha   90.00
_cell.angle_beta   90.00
_cell.angle_gamma   90.00
#
_symmetry.space_group_name_H-M   'P 1'
#
loop_
_entity.id
_entity.type
_entity.pdbx_description
1 polymer ?
#
loop_
_entity_poly.entity_id
_entity_poly.type
_entity_poly.pdbx_seq_one_letter_code
_entity_poly.pdbx_strand_id
1 'polypeptide(L)'
;MTYTTQISAQDVSIVIQGAIFDTKKHKVDAQFIEYLEKVISIFIGCEFIVSTWEFPREIYFGLCDKYPQVNFALNADVGPIIKIVDDVPIVTNVNRMIFSTISGLREVNRKYAIKLRTDSFLYNDSILQSLYYVMNKREFFGLDLEKRNERYRIFDHHVINCNLFARNPRSHLPFLYHPGDIFLAGLTKDLIKLFNIPLATEDLIKKCNSVRNTCFMKLVPEQYIWVQCIKMSRSTDTFDYSNFIYDEKEIEKSEQYYLNNFVPYTAEELGFCWPKHREVYFNKGSSSIYDHEDWHHLYHKYIDGFEQPTSYAHKKRSVVIFFMKMYFFIRSSLLKIKFIRKFAYKVFVKRG
;
A
#
# COMPACT_ATOMS: atom_id res chain seq x y z
N MET A 1 -38.57 4.85 -2.38
CA MET A 1 -37.45 3.92 -2.15
C MET A 1 -36.17 4.73 -2.31
N THR A 2 -35.54 5.05 -1.22
CA THR A 2 -34.19 5.66 -1.22
C THR A 2 -33.21 4.59 -1.69
N TYR A 3 -32.71 4.69 -2.91
CA TYR A 3 -31.63 3.81 -3.38
C TYR A 3 -30.41 4.07 -2.53
N THR A 4 -30.01 3.09 -1.72
CA THR A 4 -28.76 3.15 -0.98
C THR A 4 -27.61 3.17 -1.98
N THR A 5 -26.82 4.24 -1.98
CA THR A 5 -25.63 4.42 -2.83
C THR A 5 -24.35 3.99 -2.13
N GLN A 6 -24.46 3.15 -1.11
CA GLN A 6 -23.33 2.65 -0.32
C GLN A 6 -23.49 1.17 0.04
N ILE A 7 -22.40 0.49 0.32
CA ILE A 7 -22.39 -0.88 0.86
C ILE A 7 -22.92 -0.85 2.30
N SER A 8 -23.70 -1.88 2.67
CA SER A 8 -24.13 -2.05 4.06
C SER A 8 -22.91 -2.29 4.97
N ALA A 9 -22.88 -1.61 6.11
CA ALA A 9 -21.85 -1.83 7.14
C ALA A 9 -21.80 -3.31 7.59
N GLN A 10 -22.93 -4.00 7.60
CA GLN A 10 -23.01 -5.42 7.96
C GLN A 10 -22.31 -6.36 6.98
N ASP A 11 -21.99 -5.90 5.76
CA ASP A 11 -21.25 -6.69 4.76
C ASP A 11 -19.73 -6.42 4.81
N VAL A 12 -19.26 -5.57 5.73
CA VAL A 12 -17.89 -5.06 5.78
C VAL A 12 -17.19 -5.47 7.08
N SER A 13 -15.94 -5.92 6.95
CA SER A 13 -15.00 -6.06 8.07
C SER A 13 -13.89 -5.03 7.96
N ILE A 14 -13.51 -4.43 9.09
CA ILE A 14 -12.38 -3.52 9.19
C ILE A 14 -11.24 -4.26 9.90
N VAL A 15 -10.18 -4.52 9.16
CA VAL A 15 -8.96 -5.20 9.64
C VAL A 15 -7.87 -4.17 9.90
N ILE A 16 -7.53 -3.98 11.17
CA ILE A 16 -6.49 -3.06 11.61
C ILE A 16 -5.26 -3.89 11.98
N GLN A 17 -4.16 -3.71 11.25
CA GLN A 17 -2.96 -4.53 11.43
C GLN A 17 -1.77 -3.72 11.92
N GLY A 18 -0.95 -4.35 12.79
CA GLY A 18 0.30 -3.79 13.28
C GLY A 18 0.47 -3.86 14.79
N ALA A 19 1.57 -3.33 15.31
CA ALA A 19 1.83 -3.28 16.74
C ALA A 19 0.91 -2.29 17.44
N ILE A 20 0.31 -2.70 18.58
CA ILE A 20 -0.50 -1.85 19.45
C ILE A 20 0.09 -1.71 20.86
N PHE A 21 1.10 -2.51 21.19
CA PHE A 21 1.72 -2.56 22.49
C PHE A 21 3.17 -2.05 22.45
N ASP A 22 3.46 -1.03 23.28
CA ASP A 22 4.81 -0.51 23.46
C ASP A 22 5.52 -1.31 24.56
N THR A 23 6.42 -2.18 24.17
CA THR A 23 7.17 -3.06 25.08
C THR A 23 8.08 -2.28 26.03
N LYS A 24 8.52 -1.07 25.67
CA LYS A 24 9.40 -0.22 26.51
C LYS A 24 8.59 0.46 27.60
N LYS A 25 7.39 0.93 27.26
CA LYS A 25 6.47 1.59 28.21
C LYS A 25 5.52 0.62 28.90
N HIS A 26 5.56 -0.66 28.50
CA HIS A 26 4.70 -1.72 29.01
C HIS A 26 3.20 -1.36 29.01
N LYS A 27 2.72 -0.75 27.93
CA LYS A 27 1.34 -0.31 27.77
C LYS A 27 0.89 -0.30 26.32
N VAL A 28 -0.44 -0.35 26.15
CA VAL A 28 -1.07 -0.13 24.85
C VAL A 28 -0.88 1.32 24.40
N ASP A 29 -0.67 1.51 23.11
CA ASP A 29 -0.51 2.83 22.51
C ASP A 29 -1.83 3.61 22.60
N ALA A 30 -1.81 4.75 23.29
CA ALA A 30 -2.99 5.60 23.49
C ALA A 30 -3.52 6.17 22.16
N GLN A 31 -2.63 6.43 21.19
CA GLN A 31 -3.01 6.92 19.87
C GLN A 31 -3.79 5.86 19.10
N PHE A 32 -3.36 4.59 19.18
CA PHE A 32 -4.11 3.48 18.61
C PHE A 32 -5.52 3.38 19.19
N ILE A 33 -5.67 3.50 20.52
CA ILE A 33 -6.96 3.47 21.18
C ILE A 33 -7.88 4.60 20.68
N GLU A 34 -7.36 5.81 20.58
CA GLU A 34 -8.12 6.95 20.04
C GLU A 34 -8.61 6.67 18.61
N TYR A 35 -7.74 6.10 17.75
CA TYR A 35 -8.10 5.78 16.36
C TYR A 35 -9.11 4.64 16.28
N LEU A 36 -8.95 3.61 17.09
CA LEU A 36 -9.90 2.49 17.18
C LEU A 36 -11.30 2.98 17.57
N GLU A 37 -11.40 3.80 18.65
CA GLU A 37 -12.66 4.35 19.13
C GLU A 37 -13.35 5.23 18.05
N LYS A 38 -12.60 6.05 17.31
CA LYS A 38 -13.12 6.82 16.17
C LYS A 38 -13.70 5.91 15.10
N VAL A 39 -12.95 4.88 14.67
CA VAL A 39 -13.42 3.98 13.62
C VAL A 39 -14.66 3.21 14.07
N ILE A 40 -14.70 2.70 15.28
CA ILE A 40 -15.87 2.01 15.85
C ILE A 40 -17.11 2.92 15.86
N SER A 41 -16.94 4.18 16.25
CA SER A 41 -18.06 5.13 16.35
C SER A 41 -18.69 5.49 14.98
N ILE A 42 -17.90 5.43 13.91
CA ILE A 42 -18.36 5.75 12.56
C ILE A 42 -18.97 4.52 11.88
N PHE A 43 -18.35 3.35 12.02
CA PHE A 43 -18.68 2.12 11.28
C PHE A 43 -19.55 1.16 12.12
N ILE A 44 -20.65 1.68 12.68
CA ILE A 44 -21.60 0.89 13.47
C ILE A 44 -22.18 -0.23 12.62
N GLY A 45 -22.04 -1.49 13.09
CA GLY A 45 -22.52 -2.68 12.39
C GLY A 45 -21.43 -3.39 11.55
N CYS A 46 -20.27 -2.77 11.33
CA CYS A 46 -19.13 -3.48 10.77
C CYS A 46 -18.56 -4.50 11.76
N GLU A 47 -17.87 -5.51 11.21
CA GLU A 47 -17.01 -6.40 12.00
C GLU A 47 -15.63 -5.76 12.17
N PHE A 48 -15.05 -5.82 13.39
CA PHE A 48 -13.74 -5.24 13.67
C PHE A 48 -12.76 -6.33 14.07
N ILE A 49 -11.62 -6.38 13.38
CA ILE A 49 -10.51 -7.29 13.66
C ILE A 49 -9.23 -6.46 13.86
N VAL A 50 -8.57 -6.63 15.01
CA VAL A 50 -7.26 -6.06 15.30
C VAL A 50 -6.23 -7.17 15.28
N SER A 51 -5.41 -7.24 14.23
CA SER A 51 -4.35 -8.24 14.10
C SER A 51 -3.02 -7.65 14.55
N THR A 52 -2.50 -8.16 15.65
CA THR A 52 -1.33 -7.62 16.36
C THR A 52 -0.43 -8.71 16.91
N TRP A 53 0.65 -8.32 17.56
CA TRP A 53 1.62 -9.23 18.20
C TRP A 53 1.19 -9.57 19.61
N GLU A 54 1.63 -10.74 20.10
CA GLU A 54 1.42 -11.14 21.48
C GLU A 54 1.95 -10.11 22.48
N PHE A 55 1.21 -9.87 23.54
CA PHE A 55 1.54 -9.01 24.69
C PHE A 55 0.91 -9.60 25.98
N PRO A 56 1.18 -9.07 27.19
CA PRO A 56 0.71 -9.64 28.43
C PRO A 56 -0.80 -9.93 28.45
N ARG A 57 -1.17 -11.13 28.93
CA ARG A 57 -2.54 -11.64 28.88
C ARG A 57 -3.54 -10.77 29.66
N GLU A 58 -3.11 -10.18 30.77
CA GLU A 58 -3.96 -9.31 31.60
C GLU A 58 -4.41 -8.06 30.80
N ILE A 59 -3.50 -7.50 29.99
CA ILE A 59 -3.79 -6.36 29.12
C ILE A 59 -4.70 -6.80 27.96
N TYR A 60 -4.47 -8.00 27.42
CA TYR A 60 -5.32 -8.57 26.37
C TYR A 60 -6.77 -8.73 26.86
N PHE A 61 -6.99 -9.36 28.02
CA PHE A 61 -8.33 -9.52 28.57
C PHE A 61 -9.00 -8.18 28.88
N GLY A 62 -8.25 -7.22 29.41
CA GLY A 62 -8.75 -5.86 29.64
C GLY A 62 -9.18 -5.15 28.36
N LEU A 63 -8.51 -5.40 27.21
CA LEU A 63 -8.95 -4.88 25.92
C LEU A 63 -10.21 -5.59 25.41
N CYS A 64 -10.30 -6.92 25.55
CA CYS A 64 -11.48 -7.68 25.16
C CYS A 64 -12.73 -7.26 25.97
N ASP A 65 -12.56 -7.05 27.27
CA ASP A 65 -13.65 -6.58 28.15
C ASP A 65 -14.09 -5.15 27.78
N LYS A 66 -13.15 -4.28 27.48
CA LYS A 66 -13.44 -2.89 27.08
C LYS A 66 -14.07 -2.77 25.70
N TYR A 67 -13.67 -3.62 24.74
CA TYR A 67 -14.12 -3.59 23.36
C TYR A 67 -14.68 -4.96 22.91
N PRO A 68 -15.80 -5.43 23.45
CA PRO A 68 -16.35 -6.75 23.18
C PRO A 68 -16.77 -6.95 21.70
N GLN A 69 -16.93 -5.87 20.93
CA GLN A 69 -17.24 -5.89 19.52
C GLN A 69 -15.99 -6.05 18.62
N VAL A 70 -14.79 -6.10 19.21
CA VAL A 70 -13.51 -6.19 18.47
C VAL A 70 -12.89 -7.58 18.67
N ASN A 71 -12.60 -8.26 17.59
CA ASN A 71 -11.78 -9.48 17.61
C ASN A 71 -10.28 -9.10 17.62
N PHE A 72 -9.58 -9.36 18.72
CA PHE A 72 -8.14 -9.16 18.84
C PHE A 72 -7.42 -10.45 18.49
N ALA A 73 -6.92 -10.57 17.25
CA ALA A 73 -6.11 -11.69 16.76
C ALA A 73 -4.64 -11.50 17.15
N LEU A 74 -4.19 -12.22 18.18
CA LEU A 74 -2.80 -12.20 18.64
C LEU A 74 -1.93 -13.13 17.80
N ASN A 75 -0.78 -12.64 17.38
CA ASN A 75 0.18 -13.36 16.56
C ASN A 75 1.55 -13.41 17.22
N ALA A 76 2.26 -14.54 17.08
CA ALA A 76 3.68 -14.60 17.38
C ALA A 76 4.44 -13.66 16.42
N ASP A 77 5.31 -12.79 16.95
CA ASP A 77 6.08 -11.85 16.13
C ASP A 77 7.12 -12.58 15.27
N VAL A 78 6.95 -12.55 13.97
CA VAL A 78 7.89 -13.15 13.01
C VAL A 78 9.22 -12.41 12.88
N GLY A 79 9.36 -11.28 13.55
CA GLY A 79 10.56 -10.43 13.54
C GLY A 79 10.80 -9.67 12.22
N PRO A 80 11.73 -8.72 12.24
CA PRO A 80 12.20 -8.05 11.03
C PRO A 80 13.24 -8.92 10.31
N ILE A 81 13.41 -8.71 9.00
CA ILE A 81 14.59 -9.17 8.28
C ILE A 81 15.69 -8.14 8.48
N ILE A 82 16.86 -8.60 8.92
CA ILE A 82 18.04 -7.77 9.15
C ILE A 82 19.23 -8.35 8.39
N LYS A 83 19.89 -7.55 7.57
CA LYS A 83 21.10 -7.94 6.85
C LYS A 83 22.10 -6.79 6.81
N ILE A 84 23.36 -7.09 7.04
CA ILE A 84 24.45 -6.11 6.93
C ILE A 84 24.88 -6.03 5.46
N VAL A 85 24.84 -4.83 4.88
CA VAL A 85 25.31 -4.55 3.52
C VAL A 85 26.23 -3.33 3.55
N ASP A 86 27.47 -3.46 3.09
CA ASP A 86 28.49 -2.39 3.14
C ASP A 86 28.64 -1.81 4.57
N ASP A 87 28.71 -2.66 5.61
CA ASP A 87 28.81 -2.32 7.03
C ASP A 87 27.60 -1.52 7.60
N VAL A 88 26.49 -1.51 6.88
CA VAL A 88 25.25 -0.85 7.32
C VAL A 88 24.16 -1.90 7.55
N PRO A 89 23.54 -1.93 8.75
CA PRO A 89 22.38 -2.79 8.99
C PRO A 89 21.17 -2.27 8.23
N ILE A 90 20.65 -3.08 7.33
CA ILE A 90 19.41 -2.82 6.60
C ILE A 90 18.31 -3.65 7.24
N VAL A 91 17.20 -2.99 7.60
CA VAL A 91 16.09 -3.59 8.31
C VAL A 91 14.82 -3.42 7.48
N THR A 92 14.02 -4.48 7.37
CA THR A 92 12.68 -4.41 6.78
C THR A 92 11.67 -5.19 7.60
N ASN A 93 10.47 -4.64 7.76
CA ASN A 93 9.34 -5.26 8.44
C ASN A 93 8.34 -5.92 7.48
N VAL A 94 8.77 -6.25 6.25
CA VAL A 94 7.87 -6.82 5.22
C VAL A 94 7.14 -8.06 5.72
N ASN A 95 7.83 -8.98 6.43
CA ASN A 95 7.21 -10.20 6.94
C ASN A 95 6.18 -9.91 8.05
N ARG A 96 6.48 -8.96 8.92
CA ARG A 96 5.50 -8.49 9.90
C ARG A 96 4.24 -7.94 9.23
N MET A 97 4.41 -7.14 8.17
CA MET A 97 3.30 -6.57 7.42
C MET A 97 2.46 -7.64 6.73
N ILE A 98 3.10 -8.60 6.04
CA ILE A 98 2.41 -9.73 5.39
C ILE A 98 1.67 -10.57 6.43
N PHE A 99 2.38 -11.00 7.47
CA PHE A 99 1.85 -11.96 8.44
C PHE A 99 0.68 -11.39 9.24
N SER A 100 0.81 -10.16 9.78
CA SER A 100 -0.30 -9.54 10.51
C SER A 100 -1.49 -9.23 9.62
N THR A 101 -1.28 -8.86 8.37
CA THR A 101 -2.39 -8.60 7.44
C THR A 101 -3.13 -9.88 7.10
N ILE A 102 -2.42 -10.95 6.70
CA ILE A 102 -3.08 -12.22 6.31
C ILE A 102 -3.76 -12.88 7.49
N SER A 103 -3.18 -12.82 8.69
CA SER A 103 -3.81 -13.35 9.92
C SER A 103 -5.13 -12.62 10.20
N GLY A 104 -5.15 -11.30 10.15
CA GLY A 104 -6.39 -10.55 10.37
C GLY A 104 -7.43 -10.80 9.27
N LEU A 105 -7.01 -10.90 8.01
CA LEU A 105 -7.93 -11.18 6.89
C LEU A 105 -8.55 -12.59 6.97
N ARG A 106 -7.88 -13.57 7.58
CA ARG A 106 -8.43 -14.91 7.78
C ARG A 106 -9.51 -14.99 8.84
N GLU A 107 -9.56 -14.01 9.75
CA GLU A 107 -10.62 -13.90 10.76
C GLU A 107 -11.89 -13.21 10.22
N VAL A 108 -11.84 -12.66 8.99
CA VAL A 108 -12.96 -11.95 8.38
C VAL A 108 -14.10 -12.88 7.99
N ASN A 109 -15.33 -12.55 8.44
CA ASN A 109 -16.55 -13.29 8.12
C ASN A 109 -17.45 -12.54 7.12
N ARG A 110 -17.05 -11.36 6.65
CA ARG A 110 -17.85 -10.52 5.76
C ARG A 110 -17.34 -10.58 4.32
N LYS A 111 -18.21 -10.17 3.40
CA LYS A 111 -17.94 -10.18 1.96
C LYS A 111 -16.84 -9.21 1.57
N TYR A 112 -16.81 -8.05 2.20
CA TYR A 112 -15.86 -6.98 1.93
C TYR A 112 -14.96 -6.75 3.13
N ALA A 113 -13.71 -6.43 2.86
CA ALA A 113 -12.77 -6.05 3.91
C ALA A 113 -12.11 -4.70 3.59
N ILE A 114 -11.86 -3.92 4.65
CA ILE A 114 -11.05 -2.71 4.63
C ILE A 114 -9.82 -2.97 5.48
N LYS A 115 -8.64 -2.88 4.89
CA LYS A 115 -7.36 -3.05 5.60
C LYS A 115 -6.79 -1.69 5.97
N LEU A 116 -6.56 -1.51 7.26
CA LEU A 116 -5.92 -0.34 7.88
C LEU A 116 -4.63 -0.74 8.61
N ARG A 117 -3.85 0.27 8.97
CA ARG A 117 -2.71 0.15 9.89
C ARG A 117 -3.09 0.72 11.25
N THR A 118 -2.44 0.24 12.31
CA THR A 118 -2.64 0.75 13.69
C THR A 118 -2.30 2.24 13.86
N ASP A 119 -1.48 2.82 12.96
CA ASP A 119 -1.09 4.24 12.93
C ASP A 119 -1.94 5.10 11.97
N SER A 120 -3.13 4.61 11.61
CA SER A 120 -4.06 5.28 10.68
C SER A 120 -5.52 5.04 11.08
N PHE A 121 -6.45 5.84 10.57
CA PHE A 121 -7.87 5.72 10.86
C PHE A 121 -8.73 6.27 9.72
N LEU A 122 -10.02 5.92 9.76
CA LEU A 122 -11.07 6.54 8.96
C LEU A 122 -11.80 7.59 9.78
N TYR A 123 -12.03 8.78 9.20
CA TYR A 123 -12.72 9.88 9.90
C TYR A 123 -14.15 10.13 9.40
N ASN A 124 -14.58 9.40 8.37
CA ASN A 124 -15.95 9.29 7.89
C ASN A 124 -16.15 7.98 7.13
N ASP A 125 -17.37 7.71 6.67
CA ASP A 125 -17.79 6.47 6.01
C ASP A 125 -17.77 6.54 4.47
N SER A 126 -17.14 7.53 3.87
CA SER A 126 -17.08 7.72 2.40
C SER A 126 -16.58 6.48 1.65
N ILE A 127 -15.74 5.67 2.28
CA ILE A 127 -15.26 4.39 1.71
C ILE A 127 -16.42 3.43 1.37
N LEU A 128 -17.54 3.44 2.11
CA LEU A 128 -18.68 2.57 1.82
C LEU A 128 -19.36 2.94 0.50
N GLN A 129 -19.35 4.22 0.14
CA GLN A 129 -19.81 4.69 -1.16
C GLN A 129 -18.82 4.29 -2.27
N SER A 130 -17.53 4.48 -2.07
CA SER A 130 -16.49 4.06 -3.03
C SER A 130 -16.55 2.55 -3.29
N LEU A 131 -16.72 1.74 -2.24
CA LEU A 131 -16.94 0.30 -2.37
C LEU A 131 -18.19 -0.02 -3.19
N TYR A 132 -19.29 0.71 -2.99
CA TYR A 132 -20.51 0.49 -3.77
C TYR A 132 -20.28 0.70 -5.26
N TYR A 133 -19.64 1.80 -5.66
CA TYR A 133 -19.35 2.06 -7.07
C TYR A 133 -18.42 0.99 -7.66
N VAL A 134 -17.33 0.66 -7.01
CA VAL A 134 -16.37 -0.31 -7.52
C VAL A 134 -16.91 -1.73 -7.52
N MET A 135 -17.64 -2.14 -6.48
CA MET A 135 -18.10 -3.54 -6.30
C MET A 135 -19.44 -3.83 -6.95
N ASN A 136 -20.40 -2.93 -6.83
CA ASN A 136 -21.78 -3.17 -7.30
C ASN A 136 -22.06 -2.51 -8.63
N LYS A 137 -21.62 -1.26 -8.83
CA LYS A 137 -21.79 -0.56 -10.12
C LYS A 137 -20.72 -0.94 -11.13
N ARG A 138 -19.59 -1.48 -10.69
CA ARG A 138 -18.45 -1.82 -11.54
C ARG A 138 -17.95 -0.62 -12.32
N GLU A 139 -17.90 0.53 -11.63
CA GLU A 139 -17.59 1.83 -12.19
C GLU A 139 -16.52 2.56 -11.37
N PHE A 140 -15.65 3.26 -12.06
CA PHE A 140 -14.69 4.19 -11.47
C PHE A 140 -14.70 5.49 -12.28
N PHE A 141 -15.27 6.54 -11.69
CA PHE A 141 -15.42 7.88 -12.33
C PHE A 141 -15.95 7.81 -13.78
N GLY A 142 -17.02 7.05 -14.00
CA GLY A 142 -17.67 6.92 -15.31
C GLY A 142 -17.06 5.87 -16.24
N LEU A 143 -16.00 5.19 -15.83
CA LEU A 143 -15.35 4.12 -16.61
C LEU A 143 -15.79 2.74 -16.14
N ASP A 144 -16.05 1.87 -17.09
CA ASP A 144 -16.55 0.50 -16.89
C ASP A 144 -15.42 -0.44 -16.41
N LEU A 145 -15.47 -0.86 -15.16
CA LEU A 145 -14.50 -1.77 -14.56
C LEU A 145 -14.66 -3.25 -14.98
N GLU A 146 -15.70 -3.61 -15.73
CA GLU A 146 -15.84 -4.94 -16.33
C GLU A 146 -14.88 -5.13 -17.51
N LYS A 147 -14.54 -4.05 -18.22
CA LYS A 147 -13.60 -4.06 -19.32
C LYS A 147 -12.19 -4.20 -18.81
N ARG A 148 -11.69 -5.42 -18.75
CA ARG A 148 -10.34 -5.75 -18.27
C ARG A 148 -9.62 -6.69 -19.22
N ASN A 149 -8.30 -6.57 -19.28
CA ASN A 149 -7.46 -7.53 -19.99
C ASN A 149 -7.23 -8.76 -19.11
N GLU A 150 -7.83 -9.89 -19.46
CA GLU A 150 -7.77 -11.15 -18.73
C GLU A 150 -6.32 -11.67 -18.50
N ARG A 151 -5.39 -11.31 -19.38
CA ARG A 151 -3.97 -11.66 -19.21
C ARG A 151 -3.38 -11.04 -17.93
N TYR A 152 -3.82 -9.84 -17.56
CA TYR A 152 -3.28 -9.07 -16.42
C TYR A 152 -4.23 -9.07 -15.21
N ARG A 153 -5.40 -9.64 -15.34
CA ARG A 153 -6.38 -9.75 -14.27
C ARG A 153 -5.96 -10.82 -13.25
N ILE A 154 -5.78 -10.43 -12.00
CA ILE A 154 -5.45 -11.30 -10.87
C ILE A 154 -6.66 -11.44 -9.93
N PHE A 155 -7.34 -10.32 -9.64
CA PHE A 155 -8.46 -10.27 -8.72
C PHE A 155 -9.81 -10.41 -9.44
N ASP A 156 -10.80 -10.89 -8.71
CA ASP A 156 -12.17 -10.97 -9.24
C ASP A 156 -12.78 -9.58 -9.43
N HIS A 157 -12.49 -8.64 -8.49
CA HIS A 157 -12.85 -7.23 -8.57
C HIS A 157 -11.60 -6.37 -8.39
N HIS A 158 -11.68 -5.11 -8.83
CA HIS A 158 -10.62 -4.16 -8.52
C HIS A 158 -10.54 -3.93 -7.02
N VAL A 159 -9.34 -3.87 -6.48
CA VAL A 159 -9.06 -3.47 -5.11
C VAL A 159 -8.91 -1.95 -5.09
N ILE A 160 -9.67 -1.29 -4.21
CA ILE A 160 -9.49 0.12 -3.91
C ILE A 160 -8.20 0.26 -3.11
N ASN A 161 -7.29 1.11 -3.58
CA ASN A 161 -6.11 1.49 -2.82
C ASN A 161 -6.10 3.01 -2.56
N CYS A 162 -5.65 3.42 -1.38
CA CYS A 162 -5.26 4.82 -1.21
C CYS A 162 -4.01 5.07 -2.05
N ASN A 163 -4.03 6.13 -2.84
CA ASN A 163 -2.93 6.47 -3.74
C ASN A 163 -1.61 6.86 -3.03
N LEU A 164 -1.64 6.95 -1.70
CA LEU A 164 -0.47 7.11 -0.82
C LEU A 164 0.20 5.75 -0.55
N PHE A 165 1.25 5.38 -1.09
CA PHE A 165 2.13 5.79 -2.14
C PHE A 165 2.08 4.81 -3.33
N ALA A 166 0.97 4.69 -4.01
CA ALA A 166 0.90 3.91 -5.26
C ALA A 166 1.81 4.59 -6.31
N ARG A 167 2.92 3.96 -6.67
CA ARG A 167 3.95 4.62 -7.48
C ARG A 167 3.67 4.48 -8.97
N ASN A 168 3.63 5.64 -9.64
CA ASN A 168 3.61 5.70 -11.09
C ASN A 168 5.03 5.45 -11.64
N PRO A 169 5.28 4.37 -12.40
CA PRO A 169 6.62 4.03 -12.90
C PRO A 169 7.19 5.06 -13.88
N ARG A 170 6.35 5.91 -14.47
CA ARG A 170 6.81 7.01 -15.36
C ARG A 170 7.27 8.24 -14.60
N SER A 171 7.12 8.24 -13.29
CA SER A 171 7.52 9.36 -12.43
C SER A 171 9.01 9.40 -12.14
N HIS A 172 9.42 10.33 -11.28
CA HIS A 172 10.80 10.45 -10.77
C HIS A 172 11.15 9.42 -9.69
N LEU A 173 10.17 8.65 -9.20
CA LEU A 173 10.33 7.50 -8.34
C LEU A 173 9.76 6.27 -9.05
N PRO A 174 10.48 5.75 -10.05
CA PRO A 174 9.98 4.75 -10.98
C PRO A 174 9.97 3.34 -10.35
N PHE A 175 9.10 3.12 -9.38
CA PHE A 175 8.90 1.78 -8.83
C PHE A 175 7.84 1.05 -9.66
N LEU A 176 8.24 -0.03 -10.32
CA LEU A 176 7.29 -0.95 -10.98
C LEU A 176 6.51 -1.75 -9.93
N TYR A 177 5.29 -2.16 -10.25
CA TYR A 177 4.48 -3.06 -9.42
C TYR A 177 4.32 -2.59 -7.97
N HIS A 178 4.07 -1.30 -7.76
CA HIS A 178 3.99 -0.69 -6.44
C HIS A 178 2.61 -0.05 -6.20
N PRO A 179 1.57 -0.84 -5.86
CA PRO A 179 0.21 -0.32 -5.68
C PRO A 179 0.01 0.43 -4.35
N GLY A 180 1.02 0.45 -3.46
CA GLY A 180 0.83 0.87 -2.08
C GLY A 180 0.16 -0.23 -1.24
N ASP A 181 0.20 -0.07 0.09
CA ASP A 181 -0.40 -1.05 1.02
C ASP A 181 -0.96 -0.40 2.29
N ILE A 182 -0.86 0.92 2.41
CA ILE A 182 -1.25 1.64 3.64
C ILE A 182 -2.74 1.47 3.92
N PHE A 183 -3.55 1.59 2.86
CA PHE A 183 -4.98 1.38 2.87
C PHE A 183 -5.40 0.57 1.65
N LEU A 184 -6.19 -0.48 1.88
CA LEU A 184 -6.78 -1.30 0.82
C LEU A 184 -8.21 -1.66 1.19
N ALA A 185 -9.11 -1.71 0.20
CA ALA A 185 -10.48 -2.17 0.40
C ALA A 185 -11.00 -2.93 -0.83
N GLY A 186 -11.81 -3.97 -0.61
CA GLY A 186 -12.34 -4.77 -1.71
C GLY A 186 -13.02 -6.06 -1.24
N LEU A 187 -13.15 -7.02 -2.15
CA LEU A 187 -13.58 -8.37 -1.75
C LEU A 187 -12.56 -8.99 -0.79
N THR A 188 -13.05 -9.55 0.30
CA THR A 188 -12.20 -10.23 1.29
C THR A 188 -11.29 -11.27 0.64
N LYS A 189 -11.82 -12.08 -0.29
CA LYS A 189 -11.03 -13.09 -1.01
C LYS A 189 -9.91 -12.51 -1.87
N ASP A 190 -10.10 -11.34 -2.47
CA ASP A 190 -9.08 -10.68 -3.29
C ASP A 190 -7.95 -10.11 -2.41
N LEU A 191 -8.30 -9.53 -1.23
CA LEU A 191 -7.30 -9.11 -0.26
C LEU A 191 -6.55 -10.30 0.36
N ILE A 192 -7.23 -11.40 0.68
CA ILE A 192 -6.58 -12.65 1.10
C ILE A 192 -5.61 -13.12 0.01
N LYS A 193 -6.02 -13.13 -1.25
CA LYS A 193 -5.16 -13.53 -2.37
C LYS A 193 -3.90 -12.66 -2.47
N LEU A 194 -4.04 -11.34 -2.23
CA LEU A 194 -2.91 -10.40 -2.25
C LEU A 194 -1.86 -10.72 -1.17
N PHE A 195 -2.30 -11.07 0.05
CA PHE A 195 -1.40 -11.26 1.19
C PHE A 195 -1.09 -12.73 1.53
N ASN A 196 -1.78 -13.70 0.91
CA ASN A 196 -1.47 -15.12 1.08
C ASN A 196 -0.28 -15.54 0.20
N ILE A 197 0.87 -15.00 0.49
CA ILE A 197 2.13 -15.13 -0.26
C ILE A 197 3.24 -15.62 0.65
N PRO A 198 4.33 -16.20 0.12
CA PRO A 198 5.50 -16.57 0.91
C PRO A 198 6.09 -15.38 1.66
N LEU A 199 6.57 -15.62 2.88
CA LEU A 199 7.38 -14.63 3.59
C LEU A 199 8.70 -14.41 2.86
N ALA A 200 9.21 -13.19 2.92
CA ALA A 200 10.47 -12.83 2.30
C ALA A 200 11.66 -13.41 3.08
N THR A 201 12.74 -13.67 2.36
CA THR A 201 14.04 -14.07 2.93
C THR A 201 15.02 -12.91 2.91
N GLU A 202 16.20 -13.11 3.50
CA GLU A 202 17.29 -12.12 3.47
C GLU A 202 17.75 -11.75 2.05
N ASP A 203 17.43 -12.57 1.04
CA ASP A 203 17.75 -12.28 -0.36
C ASP A 203 17.03 -11.04 -0.91
N LEU A 204 15.97 -10.59 -0.22
CA LEU A 204 15.31 -9.34 -0.50
C LEU A 204 16.26 -8.14 -0.28
N ILE A 205 17.19 -8.26 0.68
CA ILE A 205 18.16 -7.23 1.00
C ILE A 205 19.43 -7.48 0.18
N LYS A 206 19.60 -6.67 -0.84
CA LYS A 206 20.74 -6.71 -1.76
C LYS A 206 21.03 -5.30 -2.27
N LYS A 207 22.32 -4.97 -2.39
CA LYS A 207 22.71 -3.72 -3.04
C LYS A 207 22.25 -3.74 -4.49
N CYS A 208 21.41 -2.80 -4.85
CA CYS A 208 20.86 -2.65 -6.19
C CYS A 208 21.39 -1.38 -6.85
N ASN A 209 21.71 -1.46 -8.13
CA ASN A 209 21.92 -0.27 -8.94
C ASN A 209 20.58 0.44 -9.09
N SER A 210 20.44 1.62 -8.53
CA SER A 210 19.23 2.42 -8.65
C SER A 210 19.60 3.86 -8.95
N VAL A 211 18.64 4.61 -9.48
CA VAL A 211 18.77 6.06 -9.61
C VAL A 211 19.05 6.75 -8.26
N ARG A 212 18.88 6.05 -7.16
CA ARG A 212 19.13 6.55 -5.79
C ARG A 212 20.46 6.13 -5.20
N ASN A 213 21.23 5.23 -5.82
CA ASN A 213 22.51 4.66 -5.32
C ASN A 213 22.52 4.19 -3.85
N THR A 214 21.38 4.25 -3.15
CA THR A 214 21.19 3.95 -1.75
C THR A 214 20.09 2.91 -1.54
N CYS A 215 19.64 2.26 -2.61
CA CYS A 215 18.65 1.19 -2.50
C CYS A 215 19.38 -0.12 -2.19
N PHE A 216 19.08 -0.65 -1.02
CA PHE A 216 19.59 -1.94 -0.55
C PHE A 216 18.50 -3.02 -0.57
N MET A 217 17.38 -2.77 -1.21
CA MET A 217 16.32 -3.75 -1.36
C MET A 217 16.11 -4.06 -2.82
N LYS A 218 16.06 -5.35 -3.15
CA LYS A 218 15.71 -5.86 -4.47
C LYS A 218 14.28 -5.44 -4.85
N LEU A 219 13.37 -5.53 -3.89
CA LEU A 219 12.00 -5.06 -3.94
C LEU A 219 11.69 -4.37 -2.62
N VAL A 220 11.03 -3.22 -2.63
CA VAL A 220 10.45 -2.66 -1.42
C VAL A 220 9.22 -3.46 -1.00
N PRO A 221 8.75 -3.38 0.25
CA PRO A 221 7.69 -4.23 0.78
C PRO A 221 6.45 -4.32 -0.12
N GLU A 222 5.95 -3.19 -0.60
CA GLU A 222 4.74 -3.11 -1.43
C GLU A 222 4.94 -3.78 -2.80
N GLN A 223 6.15 -3.65 -3.38
CA GLN A 223 6.51 -4.37 -4.60
C GLN A 223 6.59 -5.87 -4.34
N TYR A 224 7.22 -6.29 -3.24
CA TYR A 224 7.34 -7.70 -2.89
C TYR A 224 5.97 -8.36 -2.82
N ILE A 225 5.03 -7.76 -2.09
CA ILE A 225 3.68 -8.28 -1.92
C ILE A 225 3.01 -8.48 -3.28
N TRP A 226 2.97 -7.44 -4.10
CA TRP A 226 2.26 -7.50 -5.37
C TRP A 226 2.93 -8.47 -6.37
N VAL A 227 4.25 -8.44 -6.46
CA VAL A 227 4.99 -9.34 -7.34
C VAL A 227 4.82 -10.80 -6.95
N GLN A 228 4.86 -11.13 -5.65
CA GLN A 228 4.63 -12.52 -5.21
C GLN A 228 3.19 -12.96 -5.51
N CYS A 229 2.21 -12.08 -5.30
CA CYS A 229 0.82 -12.37 -5.65
C CYS A 229 0.65 -12.66 -7.15
N ILE A 230 1.29 -11.88 -8.03
CA ILE A 230 1.29 -12.12 -9.48
C ILE A 230 1.95 -13.46 -9.79
N LYS A 231 3.14 -13.74 -9.25
CA LYS A 231 3.87 -14.99 -9.48
C LYS A 231 3.08 -16.23 -9.07
N MET A 232 2.39 -16.17 -7.94
CA MET A 232 1.55 -17.28 -7.49
C MET A 232 0.32 -17.46 -8.39
N SER A 233 -0.20 -16.39 -8.96
CA SER A 233 -1.38 -16.41 -9.83
C SER A 233 -1.03 -16.70 -11.29
N ARG A 234 0.18 -16.36 -11.73
CA ARG A 234 0.69 -16.46 -13.09
C ARG A 234 2.13 -16.99 -13.07
N SER A 235 2.28 -18.31 -12.99
CA SER A 235 3.59 -18.98 -12.85
C SER A 235 4.55 -18.74 -14.01
N THR A 236 4.06 -18.32 -15.17
CA THR A 236 4.87 -18.07 -16.39
C THR A 236 5.48 -16.66 -16.42
N ASP A 237 5.04 -15.76 -15.54
CA ASP A 237 5.54 -14.39 -15.56
C ASP A 237 6.88 -14.30 -14.83
N THR A 238 7.91 -13.95 -15.58
CA THR A 238 9.23 -13.65 -15.04
C THR A 238 9.36 -12.16 -14.76
N PHE A 239 10.05 -11.84 -13.68
CA PHE A 239 10.30 -10.46 -13.26
C PHE A 239 11.79 -10.33 -12.98
N ASP A 240 12.51 -9.57 -13.80
CA ASP A 240 13.90 -9.20 -13.52
C ASP A 240 13.95 -7.80 -12.88
N TYR A 241 14.35 -7.77 -11.62
CA TYR A 241 14.43 -6.54 -10.81
C TYR A 241 15.85 -6.15 -10.45
N SER A 242 16.82 -6.75 -11.10
CA SER A 242 18.24 -6.54 -10.75
C SER A 242 18.66 -5.07 -10.87
N ASN A 243 17.95 -4.30 -11.69
CA ASN A 243 18.25 -2.92 -11.96
C ASN A 243 16.96 -2.09 -11.96
N PHE A 244 16.91 -0.98 -11.24
CA PHE A 244 15.81 0.00 -11.32
C PHE A 244 15.86 0.80 -12.65
N ILE A 245 16.43 0.23 -13.69
CA ILE A 245 16.40 0.74 -15.06
C ILE A 245 15.51 -0.22 -15.83
N TYR A 246 14.33 0.25 -16.17
CA TYR A 246 13.30 -0.55 -16.82
C TYR A 246 13.20 -0.13 -18.29
N ASP A 247 13.00 -1.11 -19.16
CA ASP A 247 12.60 -0.83 -20.53
C ASP A 247 11.09 -0.49 -20.58
N GLU A 248 10.65 0.01 -21.71
CA GLU A 248 9.26 0.42 -21.90
C GLU A 248 8.28 -0.76 -21.75
N LYS A 249 8.67 -1.96 -22.15
CA LYS A 249 7.82 -3.16 -22.03
C LYS A 249 7.54 -3.54 -20.57
N GLU A 250 8.55 -3.44 -19.71
CA GLU A 250 8.35 -3.70 -18.27
C GLU A 250 7.49 -2.62 -17.59
N ILE A 251 7.64 -1.36 -18.02
CA ILE A 251 6.76 -0.27 -17.56
C ILE A 251 5.32 -0.56 -17.98
N GLU A 252 5.07 -0.84 -19.26
CA GLU A 252 3.73 -1.16 -19.78
C GLU A 252 3.12 -2.38 -19.09
N LYS A 253 3.90 -3.41 -18.86
CA LYS A 253 3.47 -4.60 -18.11
C LYS A 253 3.04 -4.25 -16.70
N SER A 254 3.81 -3.42 -16.00
CA SER A 254 3.48 -2.93 -14.65
C SER A 254 2.20 -2.09 -14.65
N GLU A 255 2.05 -1.20 -15.62
CA GLU A 255 0.85 -0.36 -15.81
C GLU A 255 -0.40 -1.22 -16.05
N GLN A 256 -0.31 -2.23 -16.91
CA GLN A 256 -1.43 -3.13 -17.19
C GLN A 256 -1.83 -3.96 -15.96
N TYR A 257 -0.85 -4.48 -15.18
CA TYR A 257 -1.16 -5.15 -13.93
C TYR A 257 -1.83 -4.22 -12.91
N TYR A 258 -1.40 -2.97 -12.83
CA TYR A 258 -2.04 -1.98 -11.96
C TYR A 258 -3.47 -1.66 -12.39
N LEU A 259 -3.64 -1.28 -13.65
CA LEU A 259 -4.93 -0.92 -14.25
C LEU A 259 -5.99 -2.01 -14.07
N ASN A 260 -5.63 -3.27 -14.28
CA ASN A 260 -6.58 -4.38 -14.28
C ASN A 260 -6.90 -4.93 -12.87
N ASN A 261 -6.29 -4.39 -11.81
CA ASN A 261 -6.46 -4.92 -10.45
C ASN A 261 -6.69 -3.87 -9.38
N PHE A 262 -6.32 -2.61 -9.59
CA PHE A 262 -6.44 -1.56 -8.59
C PHE A 262 -7.10 -0.31 -9.14
N VAL A 263 -7.79 0.41 -8.26
CA VAL A 263 -8.32 1.76 -8.52
C VAL A 263 -7.85 2.72 -7.43
N PRO A 264 -7.14 3.82 -7.80
CA PRO A 264 -6.59 4.75 -6.84
C PRO A 264 -7.62 5.77 -6.38
N TYR A 265 -7.86 5.84 -5.09
CA TYR A 265 -8.58 6.94 -4.47
C TYR A 265 -7.63 7.79 -3.64
N THR A 266 -7.92 9.06 -3.49
CA THR A 266 -7.21 9.93 -2.56
C THR A 266 -7.60 9.60 -1.12
N ALA A 267 -6.76 9.98 -0.16
CA ALA A 267 -7.08 9.79 1.25
C ALA A 267 -8.35 10.56 1.66
N GLU A 268 -8.59 11.72 1.06
CA GLU A 268 -9.76 12.56 1.31
C GLU A 268 -11.05 11.90 0.83
N GLU A 269 -11.08 11.35 -0.37
CA GLU A 269 -12.23 10.62 -0.93
C GLU A 269 -12.57 9.37 -0.15
N LEU A 270 -11.59 8.73 0.47
CA LEU A 270 -11.79 7.55 1.32
C LEU A 270 -12.19 7.89 2.75
N GLY A 271 -12.17 9.17 3.14
CA GLY A 271 -12.28 9.55 4.57
C GLY A 271 -11.12 9.00 5.41
N PHE A 272 -9.96 8.81 4.81
CA PHE A 272 -8.80 8.16 5.41
C PHE A 272 -7.76 9.17 5.91
N CYS A 273 -7.22 8.95 7.08
CA CYS A 273 -6.14 9.73 7.66
C CYS A 273 -4.97 8.85 8.08
N TRP A 274 -3.79 9.19 7.58
CA TRP A 274 -2.52 8.67 8.07
C TRP A 274 -1.68 9.84 8.58
N PRO A 275 -1.70 10.17 9.89
CA PRO A 275 -1.04 11.36 10.45
C PRO A 275 0.44 11.41 10.14
N LYS A 276 1.10 10.25 10.19
CA LYS A 276 2.52 10.11 9.86
C LYS A 276 2.87 10.63 8.44
N HIS A 277 1.92 10.59 7.49
CA HIS A 277 2.12 11.18 6.17
C HIS A 277 2.29 12.71 6.26
N ARG A 278 1.43 13.39 7.03
CA ARG A 278 1.51 14.85 7.20
C ARG A 278 2.75 15.28 7.97
N GLU A 279 3.11 14.56 9.02
CA GLU A 279 4.21 14.91 9.93
C GLU A 279 5.59 14.60 9.34
N VAL A 280 5.74 13.45 8.70
CA VAL A 280 7.05 12.93 8.26
C VAL A 280 7.20 12.94 6.74
N TYR A 281 6.13 12.65 6.00
CA TYR A 281 6.17 12.39 4.57
C TYR A 281 5.48 13.46 3.72
N PHE A 282 4.98 14.56 4.32
CA PHE A 282 4.30 15.62 3.60
C PHE A 282 5.11 16.08 2.38
N ASN A 283 4.46 16.11 1.23
CA ASN A 283 5.05 16.39 -0.09
C ASN A 283 6.18 15.46 -0.56
N LYS A 284 6.60 14.45 0.23
CA LYS A 284 7.63 13.50 -0.21
C LYS A 284 7.06 12.53 -1.23
N GLY A 285 7.36 12.79 -2.50
CA GLY A 285 7.00 11.91 -3.61
C GLY A 285 5.51 11.97 -4.01
N SER A 286 4.76 13.00 -3.59
CA SER A 286 3.36 13.19 -3.97
C SER A 286 3.17 13.30 -5.49
N SER A 287 4.11 13.89 -6.22
CA SER A 287 4.08 13.93 -7.69
C SER A 287 4.42 12.60 -8.37
N SER A 288 4.78 11.57 -7.61
CA SER A 288 5.17 10.25 -8.14
C SER A 288 4.11 9.16 -7.95
N ILE A 289 2.96 9.49 -7.40
CA ILE A 289 1.86 8.56 -7.16
C ILE A 289 0.89 8.57 -8.33
N TYR A 290 0.13 7.50 -8.50
CA TYR A 290 -1.02 7.49 -9.40
C TYR A 290 -2.11 8.42 -8.86
N ASP A 291 -2.71 9.22 -9.75
CA ASP A 291 -3.97 9.90 -9.52
C ASP A 291 -5.07 9.37 -10.46
N HIS A 292 -6.26 9.96 -10.42
CA HIS A 292 -7.39 9.54 -11.26
C HIS A 292 -7.06 9.77 -12.75
N GLU A 293 -6.43 10.89 -13.09
CA GLU A 293 -6.11 11.21 -14.48
C GLU A 293 -5.08 10.22 -15.05
N ASP A 294 -4.04 9.86 -14.26
CA ASP A 294 -3.11 8.80 -14.66
C ASP A 294 -3.85 7.50 -14.96
N TRP A 295 -4.78 7.10 -14.07
CA TRP A 295 -5.54 5.85 -14.23
C TRP A 295 -6.47 5.89 -15.45
N HIS A 296 -7.14 7.01 -15.70
CA HIS A 296 -7.96 7.23 -16.90
C HIS A 296 -7.12 7.14 -18.18
N HIS A 297 -5.92 7.74 -18.19
CA HIS A 297 -5.00 7.61 -19.33
C HIS A 297 -4.60 6.15 -19.58
N LEU A 298 -4.32 5.38 -18.53
CA LEU A 298 -4.03 3.95 -18.68
C LEU A 298 -5.24 3.19 -19.22
N TYR A 299 -6.45 3.49 -18.74
CA TYR A 299 -7.68 2.86 -19.20
C TYR A 299 -7.91 3.11 -20.70
N HIS A 300 -7.87 4.37 -21.13
CA HIS A 300 -8.05 4.71 -22.54
C HIS A 300 -6.93 4.11 -23.41
N LYS A 301 -5.69 4.15 -22.96
CA LYS A 301 -4.55 3.56 -23.69
C LYS A 301 -4.68 2.05 -23.88
N TYR A 302 -5.01 1.32 -22.81
CA TYR A 302 -4.90 -0.15 -22.81
C TYR A 302 -6.24 -0.88 -22.99
N ILE A 303 -7.37 -0.23 -22.72
CA ILE A 303 -8.71 -0.82 -22.86
C ILE A 303 -9.41 -0.28 -24.09
N ASP A 304 -9.47 1.04 -24.26
CA ASP A 304 -10.18 1.65 -25.39
C ASP A 304 -9.32 1.83 -26.64
N GLY A 305 -7.98 1.75 -26.52
CA GLY A 305 -7.04 1.80 -27.64
C GLY A 305 -6.75 3.19 -28.20
N PHE A 306 -6.98 4.27 -27.43
CA PHE A 306 -6.63 5.63 -27.84
C PHE A 306 -5.94 6.42 -26.73
N GLU A 307 -5.18 7.45 -27.11
CA GLU A 307 -4.56 8.36 -26.16
C GLU A 307 -5.46 9.56 -25.89
N GLN A 308 -5.76 9.80 -24.61
CA GLN A 308 -6.56 10.94 -24.18
C GLN A 308 -5.71 12.22 -24.07
N PRO A 309 -6.23 13.39 -24.45
CA PRO A 309 -5.54 14.67 -24.24
C PRO A 309 -5.26 14.92 -22.74
N THR A 310 -4.04 15.33 -22.43
CA THR A 310 -3.64 15.62 -21.06
C THR A 310 -4.18 16.97 -20.57
N SER A 311 -4.69 17.00 -19.34
CA SER A 311 -5.14 18.23 -18.69
C SER A 311 -3.99 19.20 -18.43
N TYR A 312 -4.33 20.47 -18.14
CA TYR A 312 -3.34 21.47 -17.71
C TYR A 312 -2.64 21.06 -16.40
N ALA A 313 -3.40 20.50 -15.45
CA ALA A 313 -2.86 20.03 -14.17
C ALA A 313 -1.82 18.92 -14.37
N HIS A 314 -2.12 17.97 -15.24
CA HIS A 314 -1.21 16.87 -15.58
C HIS A 314 0.06 17.38 -16.30
N LYS A 315 -0.07 18.35 -17.22
CA LYS A 315 1.09 19.01 -17.86
C LYS A 315 1.98 19.70 -16.84
N LYS A 316 1.40 20.45 -15.90
CA LYS A 316 2.14 21.08 -14.80
C LYS A 316 2.87 20.06 -13.94
N ARG A 317 2.21 18.96 -13.58
CA ARG A 317 2.81 17.85 -12.85
C ARG A 317 3.97 17.21 -13.62
N SER A 318 3.83 17.03 -14.93
CA SER A 318 4.90 16.47 -15.79
C SER A 318 6.15 17.34 -15.76
N VAL A 319 6.01 18.67 -15.73
CA VAL A 319 7.14 19.61 -15.55
C VAL A 319 7.82 19.39 -14.19
N VAL A 320 7.05 19.25 -13.11
CA VAL A 320 7.60 18.94 -11.77
C VAL A 320 8.36 17.61 -11.80
N ILE A 321 7.78 16.57 -12.40
CA ILE A 321 8.41 15.26 -12.54
C ILE A 321 9.74 15.38 -13.31
N PHE A 322 9.79 16.16 -14.38
CA PHE A 322 11.01 16.39 -15.16
C PHE A 322 12.12 16.99 -14.29
N PHE A 323 11.84 18.09 -13.56
CA PHE A 323 12.83 18.69 -12.65
C PHE A 323 13.26 17.75 -11.53
N MET A 324 12.33 16.96 -10.99
CA MET A 324 12.65 15.96 -9.99
C MET A 324 13.54 14.82 -10.56
N LYS A 325 13.32 14.38 -11.79
CA LYS A 325 14.21 13.43 -12.48
C LYS A 325 15.62 13.99 -12.62
N MET A 326 15.76 15.26 -13.04
CA MET A 326 17.05 15.93 -13.10
C MET A 326 17.73 16.01 -11.73
N TYR A 327 17.00 16.42 -10.69
CA TYR A 327 17.51 16.45 -9.32
C TYR A 327 18.02 15.07 -8.88
N PHE A 328 17.26 14.00 -9.08
CA PHE A 328 17.68 12.66 -8.70
C PHE A 328 18.87 12.17 -9.52
N PHE A 329 18.96 12.53 -10.80
CA PHE A 329 20.11 12.22 -11.65
C PHE A 329 21.39 12.88 -11.11
N ILE A 330 21.34 14.19 -10.85
CA ILE A 330 22.49 14.93 -10.28
C ILE A 330 22.86 14.35 -8.91
N ARG A 331 21.88 14.17 -8.02
CA ARG A 331 22.08 13.59 -6.68
C ARG A 331 22.73 12.21 -6.76
N SER A 332 22.25 11.33 -7.62
CA SER A 332 22.81 9.98 -7.75
C SER A 332 24.24 10.01 -8.30
N SER A 333 24.53 10.93 -9.21
CA SER A 333 25.88 11.14 -9.74
C SER A 333 26.85 11.62 -8.67
N LEU A 334 26.43 12.58 -7.82
CA LEU A 334 27.22 13.05 -6.67
C LEU A 334 27.46 11.94 -5.64
N LEU A 335 26.46 11.09 -5.36
CA LEU A 335 26.59 9.98 -4.41
C LEU A 335 27.49 8.84 -4.89
N LYS A 336 27.88 8.81 -6.18
CA LYS A 336 28.96 7.91 -6.65
C LYS A 336 30.31 8.28 -6.06
N ILE A 337 30.52 9.55 -5.71
CA ILE A 337 31.77 10.04 -5.11
C ILE A 337 31.81 9.59 -3.65
N LYS A 338 32.82 8.76 -3.31
CA LYS A 338 32.94 8.09 -2.00
C LYS A 338 32.89 9.05 -0.80
N PHE A 339 33.54 10.21 -0.91
CA PHE A 339 33.53 11.24 0.14
C PHE A 339 32.15 11.84 0.37
N ILE A 340 31.47 12.25 -0.71
CA ILE A 340 30.12 12.84 -0.64
C ILE A 340 29.13 11.82 -0.06
N ARG A 341 29.24 10.57 -0.48
CA ARG A 341 28.41 9.48 0.03
C ARG A 341 28.61 9.27 1.54
N LYS A 342 29.85 9.21 2.02
CA LYS A 342 30.13 9.08 3.47
C LYS A 342 29.56 10.25 4.28
N PHE A 343 29.70 11.47 3.75
CA PHE A 343 29.14 12.66 4.39
C PHE A 343 27.61 12.62 4.44
N ALA A 344 26.95 12.29 3.32
CA ALA A 344 25.50 12.16 3.25
C ALA A 344 24.96 11.09 4.23
N TYR A 345 25.62 9.94 4.34
CA TYR A 345 25.26 8.92 5.32
C TYR A 345 25.35 9.44 6.76
N LYS A 346 26.44 10.17 7.08
CA LYS A 346 26.63 10.72 8.44
C LYS A 346 25.52 11.73 8.81
N VAL A 347 25.04 12.51 7.85
CA VAL A 347 24.07 13.57 8.09
C VAL A 347 22.63 13.04 8.08
N PHE A 348 22.29 12.11 7.17
CA PHE A 348 20.90 11.70 6.94
C PHE A 348 20.49 10.39 7.64
N VAL A 349 21.43 9.46 7.88
CA VAL A 349 21.11 8.18 8.54
C VAL A 349 21.18 8.27 10.07
N LYS A 350 21.99 9.18 10.64
CA LYS A 350 22.04 9.40 12.09
C LYS A 350 20.88 10.23 12.67
N ARG A 351 19.98 10.74 11.82
CA ARG A 351 18.81 11.55 12.22
C ARG A 351 17.45 10.83 12.07
N GLY A 352 17.45 9.53 11.74
CA GLY A 352 16.23 8.73 11.60
C GLY A 352 16.06 7.71 12.74
#